data_2c9a3f05c54436e8dab6ddff6917a76c
#
_entry.id   2c9a3f05c54436e8dab6ddff6917a76c
#
_cell.length_a   1.000
_cell.length_b   1.000
_cell.length_c   1.000
_cell.angle_alpha   90.00
_cell.angle_beta   90.00
_cell.angle_gamma   90.00
#
_symmetry.space_group_name_H-M   'P 1'
#
loop_
_entity.id
_entity.type
_entity.pdbx_description
1 polymer ?
#
loop_
_entity_poly.entity_id
_entity_poly.type
_entity_poly.pdbx_seq_one_letter_code
_entity_poly.pdbx_strand_id
1 'polypeptide(L)'
;MVLVIRPKGGIGNRLRVVTSYYLKYIKNKDEKLIVIWRWDKFCNGYFQEYFEPIPNVEFRTHNDPTLKINYSGCSRVGPVDFSIIKPLPHIMNKINEKRNLLNNDYIAIHARRTDHISPAEKRGVFTTDEDFFKFIDENINNSSLYVATDNADTYTIFQERYKDKMKFPYHKDTGSYRKTSLEDAIIDIYMCGYAKKFKHSGWSTFSGLINNLRKNLL
;
A
#
# COMPACT_ATOMS: atom_id res chain seq x y z
N MET A 1 2.75 -16.23 -25.62
CA MET A 1 3.61 -15.00 -25.67
C MET A 1 4.23 -14.78 -24.30
N VAL A 2 5.49 -14.28 -24.22
CA VAL A 2 6.11 -13.86 -22.96
C VAL A 2 6.17 -12.34 -22.94
N LEU A 3 5.59 -11.73 -21.91
CA LEU A 3 5.60 -10.29 -21.73
C LEU A 3 6.54 -9.93 -20.57
N VAL A 4 7.46 -8.98 -20.78
CA VAL A 4 8.44 -8.57 -19.78
C VAL A 4 8.20 -7.13 -19.37
N ILE A 5 7.95 -6.89 -18.07
CA ILE A 5 7.73 -5.55 -17.53
C ILE A 5 8.68 -5.23 -16.38
N ARG A 6 9.01 -3.94 -16.24
CA ARG A 6 9.77 -3.41 -15.12
C ARG A 6 9.01 -2.28 -14.44
N PRO A 7 8.15 -2.58 -13.46
CA PRO A 7 7.42 -1.55 -12.72
C PRO A 7 8.36 -0.68 -11.87
N LYS A 8 8.06 0.62 -11.77
CA LYS A 8 8.86 1.62 -11.04
C LYS A 8 8.04 2.31 -9.93
N GLY A 9 8.74 3.03 -9.06
CA GLY A 9 8.15 3.77 -7.95
C GLY A 9 7.86 2.91 -6.72
N GLY A 10 7.05 3.42 -5.79
CA GLY A 10 6.67 2.72 -4.56
C GLY A 10 5.71 1.56 -4.80
N ILE A 11 5.42 0.79 -3.73
CA ILE A 11 4.61 -0.44 -3.78
C ILE A 11 3.28 -0.26 -4.52
N GLY A 12 2.51 0.80 -4.24
CA GLY A 12 1.23 1.05 -4.90
C GLY A 12 1.35 1.23 -6.42
N ASN A 13 2.40 1.91 -6.90
CA ASN A 13 2.67 2.04 -8.33
C ASN A 13 3.03 0.68 -8.95
N ARG A 14 3.91 -0.08 -8.31
CA ARG A 14 4.38 -1.37 -8.84
C ARG A 14 3.25 -2.38 -8.92
N LEU A 15 2.48 -2.54 -7.85
CA LEU A 15 1.34 -3.46 -7.84
C LEU A 15 0.27 -3.05 -8.86
N ARG A 16 0.00 -1.75 -9.02
CA ARG A 16 -0.91 -1.24 -10.03
C ARG A 16 -0.48 -1.63 -11.46
N VAL A 17 0.81 -1.54 -11.76
CA VAL A 17 1.35 -1.97 -13.06
C VAL A 17 1.20 -3.49 -13.21
N VAL A 18 1.68 -4.27 -12.24
CA VAL A 18 1.63 -5.75 -12.30
C VAL A 18 0.20 -6.24 -12.51
N THR A 19 -0.75 -5.79 -11.67
CA THR A 19 -2.14 -6.26 -11.75
C THR A 19 -2.81 -5.84 -13.04
N SER A 20 -2.56 -4.62 -13.56
CA SER A 20 -3.14 -4.17 -14.82
C SER A 20 -2.63 -4.95 -16.04
N TYR A 21 -1.34 -5.30 -16.06
CA TYR A 21 -0.76 -6.14 -17.10
C TYR A 21 -1.25 -7.58 -17.00
N TYR A 22 -1.31 -8.13 -15.79
CA TYR A 22 -1.87 -9.45 -15.53
C TYR A 22 -3.31 -9.57 -16.05
N LEU A 23 -4.19 -8.66 -15.66
CA LEU A 23 -5.60 -8.69 -16.07
C LEU A 23 -5.78 -8.55 -17.58
N LYS A 24 -5.00 -7.68 -18.21
CA LYS A 24 -5.16 -7.39 -19.63
C LYS A 24 -4.61 -8.50 -20.53
N TYR A 25 -3.47 -9.09 -20.16
CA TYR A 25 -2.71 -9.94 -21.07
C TYR A 25 -2.57 -11.40 -20.61
N ILE A 26 -2.67 -11.70 -19.31
CA ILE A 26 -2.32 -13.00 -18.76
C ILE A 26 -3.54 -13.77 -18.22
N LYS A 27 -4.42 -13.12 -17.48
CA LYS A 27 -5.60 -13.76 -16.89
C LYS A 27 -6.44 -14.43 -17.98
N ASN A 28 -6.72 -15.72 -17.80
CA ASN A 28 -7.47 -16.57 -18.73
C ASN A 28 -6.79 -16.76 -20.11
N LYS A 29 -5.48 -16.58 -20.20
CA LYS A 29 -4.69 -16.83 -21.41
C LYS A 29 -3.51 -17.72 -21.07
N ASP A 30 -3.06 -18.51 -22.05
CA ASP A 30 -1.85 -19.34 -21.91
C ASP A 30 -0.59 -18.50 -22.23
N GLU A 31 -0.41 -17.44 -21.45
CA GLU A 31 0.66 -16.46 -21.61
C GLU A 31 1.39 -16.25 -20.29
N LYS A 32 2.67 -15.84 -20.36
CA LYS A 32 3.53 -15.63 -19.18
C LYS A 32 3.92 -14.16 -19.04
N LEU A 33 3.84 -13.65 -17.81
CA LEU A 33 4.34 -12.33 -17.42
C LEU A 33 5.64 -12.47 -16.62
N ILE A 34 6.72 -11.85 -17.09
CA ILE A 34 7.96 -11.70 -16.33
C ILE A 34 8.00 -10.27 -15.77
N VAL A 35 8.11 -10.17 -14.45
CA VAL A 35 8.19 -8.90 -13.72
C VAL A 35 9.60 -8.70 -13.18
N ILE A 36 10.32 -7.72 -13.71
CA ILE A 36 11.62 -7.32 -13.17
C ILE A 36 11.38 -6.41 -11.95
N TRP A 37 11.34 -7.00 -10.77
CA TRP A 37 11.11 -6.31 -9.50
C TRP A 37 12.44 -5.98 -8.83
N ARG A 38 12.89 -4.74 -8.98
CA ARG A 38 14.16 -4.30 -8.38
C ARG A 38 13.94 -3.73 -6.98
N TRP A 39 14.81 -4.08 -6.08
CA TRP A 39 15.00 -3.33 -4.85
C TRP A 39 15.53 -1.93 -5.16
N ASP A 40 14.93 -0.89 -4.64
CA ASP A 40 15.42 0.50 -4.74
C ASP A 40 14.88 1.38 -3.60
N LYS A 41 15.34 2.64 -3.54
CA LYS A 41 14.93 3.60 -2.50
C LYS A 41 13.41 3.88 -2.43
N PHE A 42 12.64 3.51 -3.45
CA PHE A 42 11.19 3.69 -3.48
C PHE A 42 10.42 2.43 -3.04
N CYS A 43 11.07 1.27 -3.10
CA CYS A 43 10.50 -0.02 -2.73
C CYS A 43 11.63 -0.95 -2.28
N ASN A 44 11.86 -1.01 -0.98
CA ASN A 44 13.00 -1.60 -0.31
C ASN A 44 12.76 -3.07 0.10
N GLY A 45 12.27 -3.89 -0.79
CA GLY A 45 12.06 -5.33 -0.60
C GLY A 45 11.61 -6.01 -1.90
N TYR A 46 11.67 -7.33 -1.92
CA TYR A 46 11.29 -8.13 -3.06
C TYR A 46 9.86 -8.64 -2.91
N PHE A 47 9.14 -8.82 -4.03
CA PHE A 47 7.74 -9.26 -4.02
C PHE A 47 7.55 -10.59 -3.29
N GLN A 48 8.42 -11.56 -3.57
CA GLN A 48 8.33 -12.94 -3.05
C GLN A 48 8.55 -13.06 -1.53
N GLU A 49 9.10 -12.02 -0.90
CA GLU A 49 9.29 -11.98 0.57
C GLU A 49 7.98 -11.71 1.30
N TYR A 50 6.97 -11.16 0.61
CA TYR A 50 5.75 -10.65 1.23
C TYR A 50 4.46 -11.20 0.65
N PHE A 51 4.47 -11.67 -0.60
CA PHE A 51 3.25 -12.05 -1.32
C PHE A 51 3.33 -13.45 -1.92
N GLU A 52 2.17 -14.10 -1.98
CA GLU A 52 2.01 -15.38 -2.64
C GLU A 52 2.30 -15.28 -4.15
N PRO A 53 2.72 -16.37 -4.79
CA PRO A 53 2.88 -16.43 -6.24
C PRO A 53 1.56 -16.10 -6.96
N ILE A 54 1.67 -15.37 -8.06
CA ILE A 54 0.53 -15.11 -8.96
C ILE A 54 0.63 -16.11 -10.14
N PRO A 55 -0.44 -16.83 -10.50
CA PRO A 55 -0.40 -17.76 -11.62
C PRO A 55 0.12 -17.13 -12.92
N ASN A 56 1.01 -17.81 -13.62
CA ASN A 56 1.65 -17.35 -14.86
C ASN A 56 2.46 -16.05 -14.74
N VAL A 57 2.83 -15.64 -13.52
CA VAL A 57 3.70 -14.48 -13.26
C VAL A 57 5.00 -14.93 -12.60
N GLU A 58 6.12 -14.58 -13.21
CA GLU A 58 7.46 -14.82 -12.67
C GLU A 58 8.09 -13.49 -12.24
N PHE A 59 8.48 -13.39 -10.97
CA PHE A 59 9.20 -12.23 -10.45
C PHE A 59 10.71 -12.48 -10.48
N ARG A 60 11.47 -11.56 -11.08
CA ARG A 60 12.93 -11.59 -11.14
C ARG A 60 13.52 -10.31 -10.54
N THR A 61 14.66 -10.44 -9.88
CA THR A 61 15.40 -9.31 -9.29
C THR A 61 16.27 -8.58 -10.32
N HIS A 62 16.69 -9.29 -11.36
CA HIS A 62 17.60 -8.81 -12.41
C HIS A 62 16.97 -8.97 -13.79
N ASN A 63 17.45 -8.13 -14.72
CA ASN A 63 17.09 -8.27 -16.11
C ASN A 63 17.95 -9.37 -16.75
N ASP A 64 17.30 -10.23 -17.52
CA ASP A 64 17.98 -11.12 -18.45
C ASP A 64 18.26 -10.32 -19.74
N PRO A 65 19.54 -10.15 -20.13
CA PRO A 65 19.88 -9.36 -21.32
C PRO A 65 19.30 -9.92 -22.62
N THR A 66 18.94 -11.20 -22.66
CA THR A 66 18.29 -11.83 -23.82
C THR A 66 16.81 -11.47 -23.95
N LEU A 67 16.19 -10.93 -22.89
CA LEU A 67 14.77 -10.58 -22.87
C LEU A 67 14.55 -9.10 -23.15
N LYS A 68 13.74 -8.80 -24.16
CA LYS A 68 13.30 -7.44 -24.44
C LYS A 68 12.27 -6.98 -23.40
N ILE A 69 12.54 -5.88 -22.70
CA ILE A 69 11.57 -5.24 -21.80
C ILE A 69 10.50 -4.54 -22.62
N ASN A 70 9.25 -5.01 -22.53
CA ASN A 70 8.11 -4.44 -23.23
C ASN A 70 7.61 -3.14 -22.58
N TYR A 71 7.76 -3.02 -21.24
CA TYR A 71 7.36 -1.82 -20.51
C TYR A 71 8.27 -1.57 -19.31
N SER A 72 8.59 -0.29 -19.06
CA SER A 72 9.29 0.16 -17.85
C SER A 72 8.72 1.49 -17.37
N GLY A 73 8.03 1.49 -16.21
CA GLY A 73 7.39 2.70 -15.69
C GLY A 73 6.40 2.45 -14.57
N CYS A 74 5.53 3.43 -14.32
CA CYS A 74 4.51 3.38 -13.26
C CYS A 74 3.07 3.55 -13.77
N SER A 75 2.83 3.56 -15.10
CA SER A 75 1.50 3.68 -15.68
C SER A 75 0.83 2.33 -15.86
N ARG A 76 -0.46 2.25 -15.53
CA ARG A 76 -1.30 1.09 -15.80
C ARG A 76 -1.72 1.03 -17.28
N VAL A 77 -2.04 -0.17 -17.77
CA VAL A 77 -2.52 -0.40 -19.15
C VAL A 77 -3.99 -0.76 -19.23
N GLY A 78 -4.68 -0.84 -18.09
CA GLY A 78 -6.09 -1.25 -18.02
C GLY A 78 -6.63 -1.16 -16.60
N PRO A 79 -7.70 -1.89 -16.28
CA PRO A 79 -8.22 -2.01 -14.93
C PRO A 79 -7.18 -2.58 -13.99
N VAL A 80 -7.38 -2.38 -12.70
CA VAL A 80 -6.55 -2.94 -11.63
C VAL A 80 -7.46 -3.72 -10.68
N ASP A 81 -6.94 -4.83 -10.17
CA ASP A 81 -7.59 -5.63 -9.14
C ASP A 81 -6.52 -6.12 -8.17
N PHE A 82 -6.52 -5.57 -6.96
CA PHE A 82 -5.53 -5.92 -5.96
C PHE A 82 -5.92 -7.15 -5.13
N SER A 83 -7.11 -7.70 -5.31
CA SER A 83 -7.53 -8.96 -4.65
C SER A 83 -6.68 -10.17 -5.06
N ILE A 84 -6.02 -10.08 -6.23
CA ILE A 84 -5.09 -11.12 -6.68
C ILE A 84 -3.76 -11.10 -5.93
N ILE A 85 -3.47 -10.05 -5.18
CA ILE A 85 -2.25 -9.90 -4.39
C ILE A 85 -2.55 -10.37 -2.96
N LYS A 86 -2.07 -11.54 -2.62
CA LYS A 86 -2.28 -12.14 -1.29
C LYS A 86 -0.99 -12.07 -0.50
N PRO A 87 -0.99 -11.53 0.73
CA PRO A 87 0.18 -11.60 1.61
C PRO A 87 0.51 -13.03 2.00
N LEU A 88 1.78 -13.30 2.20
CA LEU A 88 2.24 -14.57 2.77
C LEU A 88 1.69 -14.76 4.20
N PRO A 89 1.57 -16.03 4.67
CA PRO A 89 0.98 -16.33 5.97
C PRO A 89 1.61 -15.57 7.14
N HIS A 90 2.93 -15.41 7.16
CA HIS A 90 3.61 -14.67 8.24
C HIS A 90 3.24 -13.19 8.28
N ILE A 91 2.97 -12.56 7.13
CA ILE A 91 2.48 -11.18 7.05
C ILE A 91 1.01 -11.12 7.50
N MET A 92 0.19 -12.06 7.03
CA MET A 92 -1.22 -12.14 7.45
C MET A 92 -1.36 -12.37 8.96
N ASN A 93 -0.50 -13.17 9.57
CA ASN A 93 -0.48 -13.37 11.02
C ASN A 93 -0.24 -12.04 11.76
N LYS A 94 0.77 -11.26 11.36
CA LYS A 94 1.05 -9.92 11.93
C LYS A 94 -0.14 -8.96 11.77
N ILE A 95 -0.81 -8.99 10.61
CA ILE A 95 -2.02 -8.18 10.37
C ILE A 95 -3.14 -8.61 11.31
N ASN A 96 -3.39 -9.92 11.43
CA ASN A 96 -4.45 -10.47 12.28
C ASN A 96 -4.19 -10.20 13.77
N GLU A 97 -2.95 -10.33 14.24
CA GLU A 97 -2.54 -9.96 15.60
C GLU A 97 -2.87 -8.49 15.89
N LYS A 98 -2.49 -7.57 15.00
CA LYS A 98 -2.80 -6.14 15.15
C LYS A 98 -4.31 -5.89 15.13
N ARG A 99 -5.06 -6.53 14.27
CA ARG A 99 -6.53 -6.42 14.21
C ARG A 99 -7.18 -6.92 15.51
N ASN A 100 -6.72 -8.04 16.05
CA ASN A 100 -7.20 -8.59 17.32
C ASN A 100 -6.93 -7.65 18.50
N LEU A 101 -5.75 -7.01 18.56
CA LEU A 101 -5.44 -5.99 19.56
C LEU A 101 -6.37 -4.76 19.49
N LEU A 102 -6.97 -4.50 18.34
CA LEU A 102 -8.00 -3.49 18.12
C LEU A 102 -9.43 -4.07 18.23
N ASN A 103 -9.58 -5.30 18.74
CA ASN A 103 -10.85 -6.03 18.84
C ASN A 103 -11.60 -6.14 17.48
N ASN A 104 -10.89 -6.07 16.35
CA ASN A 104 -11.45 -5.96 15.00
C ASN A 104 -12.45 -4.79 14.83
N ASP A 105 -12.44 -3.84 15.76
CA ASP A 105 -13.31 -2.67 15.82
C ASP A 105 -12.49 -1.37 15.78
N TYR A 106 -12.18 -0.88 14.59
CA TYR A 106 -11.38 0.31 14.42
C TYR A 106 -11.71 1.06 13.13
N ILE A 107 -11.43 2.35 13.16
CA ILE A 107 -11.36 3.19 11.98
C ILE A 107 -9.89 3.43 11.63
N ALA A 108 -9.60 3.78 10.39
CA ALA A 108 -8.24 4.04 9.95
C ALA A 108 -8.10 5.33 9.15
N ILE A 109 -6.92 5.92 9.25
CA ILE A 109 -6.51 6.99 8.34
C ILE A 109 -5.17 6.64 7.69
N HIS A 110 -4.95 7.16 6.46
CA HIS A 110 -3.65 7.16 5.81
C HIS A 110 -3.23 8.60 5.51
N ALA A 111 -2.34 9.13 6.34
CA ALA A 111 -1.80 10.48 6.23
C ALA A 111 -0.41 10.46 5.56
N ARG A 112 -0.38 10.74 4.24
CA ARG A 112 0.86 10.86 3.47
C ARG A 112 1.43 12.25 3.60
N ARG A 113 2.65 12.38 4.14
CA ARG A 113 3.24 13.69 4.46
C ARG A 113 4.58 13.99 3.78
N THR A 114 5.48 13.03 3.64
CA THR A 114 6.88 13.30 3.24
C THR A 114 7.00 13.98 1.86
N ASP A 115 6.93 13.23 0.77
CA ASP A 115 7.13 13.72 -0.60
C ASP A 115 5.82 14.14 -1.30
N HIS A 116 4.71 14.19 -0.55
CA HIS A 116 3.36 14.29 -1.12
C HIS A 116 2.68 15.65 -0.92
N ILE A 117 3.07 16.43 0.09
CA ILE A 117 2.40 17.68 0.47
C ILE A 117 2.35 18.63 -0.73
N SER A 118 3.51 19.11 -1.20
CA SER A 118 3.57 20.12 -2.28
C SER A 118 2.90 19.65 -3.59
N PRO A 119 3.06 18.41 -4.06
CA PRO A 119 2.30 17.92 -5.21
C PRO A 119 0.79 17.89 -5.03
N ALA A 120 0.30 17.59 -3.82
CA ALA A 120 -1.13 17.53 -3.51
C ALA A 120 -1.73 18.94 -3.40
N GLU A 121 -1.02 19.88 -2.77
CA GLU A 121 -1.41 21.29 -2.68
C GLU A 121 -1.55 21.95 -4.06
N LYS A 122 -0.56 21.75 -4.94
CA LYS A 122 -0.60 22.26 -6.33
C LYS A 122 -1.80 21.76 -7.12
N ARG A 123 -2.43 20.66 -6.70
CA ARG A 123 -3.63 20.09 -7.32
C ARG A 123 -4.92 20.38 -6.56
N GLY A 124 -4.85 21.13 -5.45
CA GLY A 124 -6.03 21.40 -4.62
C GLY A 124 -6.65 20.18 -3.96
N VAL A 125 -5.87 19.11 -3.73
CA VAL A 125 -6.34 17.85 -3.16
C VAL A 125 -5.57 17.43 -1.90
N PHE A 126 -4.86 18.38 -1.29
CA PHE A 126 -4.19 18.14 -0.02
C PHE A 126 -5.22 17.92 1.08
N THR A 127 -5.01 16.90 1.89
CA THR A 127 -5.85 16.56 3.05
C THR A 127 -5.12 17.05 4.29
N THR A 128 -5.67 18.01 5.00
CA THR A 128 -5.09 18.62 6.19
C THR A 128 -5.25 17.72 7.41
N ASP A 129 -4.60 18.07 8.53
CA ASP A 129 -4.80 17.36 9.79
C ASP A 129 -6.21 17.62 10.35
N GLU A 130 -6.76 18.81 10.14
CA GLU A 130 -8.15 19.17 10.47
C GLU A 130 -9.16 18.32 9.72
N ASP A 131 -8.92 18.02 8.45
CA ASP A 131 -9.76 17.11 7.66
C ASP A 131 -9.77 15.70 8.23
N PHE A 132 -8.63 15.23 8.74
CA PHE A 132 -8.54 13.95 9.41
C PHE A 132 -9.20 14.00 10.79
N PHE A 133 -8.95 15.05 11.59
CA PHE A 133 -9.58 15.21 12.90
C PHE A 133 -11.11 15.19 12.79
N LYS A 134 -11.66 15.98 11.87
CA LYS A 134 -13.10 15.97 11.61
C LYS A 134 -13.63 14.58 11.31
N PHE A 135 -12.96 13.85 10.39
CA PHE A 135 -13.36 12.49 10.07
C PHE A 135 -13.28 11.56 11.28
N ILE A 136 -12.21 11.63 12.07
CA ILE A 136 -12.02 10.78 13.24
C ILE A 136 -13.09 11.09 14.27
N ASP A 137 -13.28 12.36 14.62
CA ASP A 137 -14.23 12.81 15.66
C ASP A 137 -15.67 12.41 15.31
N GLU A 138 -16.04 12.45 14.02
CA GLU A 138 -17.37 12.02 13.54
C GLU A 138 -17.57 10.49 13.54
N ASN A 139 -16.51 9.70 13.57
CA ASN A 139 -16.62 8.27 13.27
C ASN A 139 -16.03 7.33 14.32
N ILE A 140 -15.21 7.83 15.26
CA ILE A 140 -14.46 6.98 16.18
C ILE A 140 -15.33 6.31 17.26
N ASN A 141 -16.31 7.03 17.82
CA ASN A 141 -17.17 6.54 18.89
C ASN A 141 -16.37 5.71 19.94
N ASN A 142 -16.75 4.42 20.10
CA ASN A 142 -16.05 3.46 20.96
C ASN A 142 -14.95 2.66 20.26
N SER A 143 -14.76 2.85 18.94
CA SER A 143 -13.76 2.13 18.16
C SER A 143 -12.34 2.63 18.46
N SER A 144 -11.35 1.81 18.10
CA SER A 144 -9.94 2.21 18.10
C SER A 144 -9.57 2.97 16.83
N LEU A 145 -8.41 3.66 16.87
CA LEU A 145 -7.85 4.38 15.71
C LEU A 145 -6.56 3.72 15.24
N TYR A 146 -6.49 3.40 13.95
CA TYR A 146 -5.26 3.02 13.27
C TYR A 146 -4.76 4.17 12.39
N VAL A 147 -3.52 4.62 12.64
CA VAL A 147 -2.89 5.70 11.86
C VAL A 147 -1.75 5.14 11.03
N ALA A 148 -1.93 5.12 9.71
CA ALA A 148 -0.88 4.84 8.74
C ALA A 148 -0.29 6.17 8.25
N THR A 149 0.98 6.41 8.55
CA THR A 149 1.69 7.62 8.09
C THR A 149 3.16 7.33 7.86
N ASP A 150 3.78 8.12 7.00
CA ASP A 150 5.22 8.11 6.70
C ASP A 150 5.99 9.23 7.44
N ASN A 151 5.37 9.85 8.46
CA ASN A 151 5.94 10.98 9.18
C ASN A 151 5.70 10.84 10.70
N ALA A 152 6.79 10.89 11.49
CA ALA A 152 6.74 10.72 12.94
C ALA A 152 5.99 11.86 13.63
N ASP A 153 6.21 13.12 13.22
CA ASP A 153 5.58 14.29 13.83
C ASP A 153 4.05 14.23 13.64
N THR A 154 3.61 13.86 12.45
CA THR A 154 2.19 13.62 12.18
C THR A 154 1.64 12.53 13.10
N TYR A 155 2.36 11.41 13.28
CA TYR A 155 1.92 10.35 14.17
C TYR A 155 1.75 10.86 15.61
N THR A 156 2.72 11.62 16.10
CA THR A 156 2.72 12.21 17.46
C THR A 156 1.51 13.11 17.67
N ILE A 157 1.19 14.00 16.72
CA ILE A 157 0.01 14.87 16.78
C ILE A 157 -1.29 14.07 16.97
N PHE A 158 -1.47 12.98 16.20
CA PHE A 158 -2.64 12.11 16.37
C PHE A 158 -2.60 11.35 17.70
N GLN A 159 -1.43 10.88 18.13
CA GLN A 159 -1.28 10.16 19.40
C GLN A 159 -1.58 11.05 20.61
N GLU A 160 -1.15 12.29 20.61
CA GLU A 160 -1.46 13.26 21.68
C GLU A 160 -2.96 13.55 21.78
N ARG A 161 -3.64 13.66 20.62
CA ARG A 161 -5.08 13.94 20.57
C ARG A 161 -5.94 12.72 20.95
N TYR A 162 -5.60 11.53 20.44
CA TYR A 162 -6.45 10.34 20.54
C TYR A 162 -5.93 9.27 21.51
N LYS A 163 -4.78 9.47 22.13
CA LYS A 163 -4.24 8.69 23.28
C LYS A 163 -4.64 7.21 23.27
N ASP A 164 -5.54 6.84 24.18
CA ASP A 164 -5.97 5.45 24.41
C ASP A 164 -6.67 4.79 23.23
N LYS A 165 -7.13 5.55 22.25
CA LYS A 165 -7.69 5.02 21.01
C LYS A 165 -6.63 4.47 20.08
N MET A 166 -5.37 4.90 20.21
CA MET A 166 -4.22 4.42 19.43
C MET A 166 -3.42 3.42 20.27
N LYS A 167 -3.31 2.17 19.77
CA LYS A 167 -2.70 1.06 20.53
C LYS A 167 -1.25 0.76 20.14
N PHE A 168 -0.76 1.32 19.04
CA PHE A 168 0.57 1.01 18.51
C PHE A 168 1.50 2.21 18.60
N PRO A 169 2.77 2.02 18.99
CA PRO A 169 3.78 3.07 18.88
C PRO A 169 4.21 3.25 17.43
N TYR A 170 4.81 4.40 17.12
CA TYR A 170 5.42 4.66 15.82
C TYR A 170 6.80 3.99 15.75
N HIS A 171 6.99 3.04 14.83
CA HIS A 171 8.24 2.28 14.67
C HIS A 171 8.77 2.29 13.23
N LYS A 172 8.36 3.25 12.42
CA LYS A 172 8.55 3.19 10.97
C LYS A 172 9.79 3.92 10.45
N ASP A 173 10.64 4.49 11.30
CA ASP A 173 11.84 5.17 10.80
C ASP A 173 12.96 4.17 10.49
N THR A 174 13.10 3.83 9.22
CA THR A 174 14.18 2.97 8.72
C THR A 174 15.40 3.76 8.24
N GLY A 175 15.44 5.09 8.40
CA GLY A 175 16.46 5.94 7.78
C GLY A 175 16.41 5.99 6.25
N SER A 176 15.49 5.24 5.61
CA SER A 176 15.32 5.22 4.16
C SER A 176 14.56 6.44 3.64
N TYR A 177 14.62 6.67 2.33
CA TYR A 177 13.86 7.74 1.66
C TYR A 177 12.35 7.69 1.97
N ARG A 178 11.78 6.50 2.14
CA ARG A 178 10.35 6.30 2.44
C ARG A 178 10.04 6.25 3.93
N LYS A 179 11.06 6.27 4.79
CA LYS A 179 10.89 6.19 6.25
C LYS A 179 10.07 4.98 6.75
N THR A 180 9.83 3.99 5.89
CA THR A 180 8.95 2.85 6.14
C THR A 180 9.53 1.61 5.47
N SER A 181 9.60 0.48 6.17
CA SER A 181 9.93 -0.81 5.56
C SER A 181 8.81 -1.23 4.59
N LEU A 182 9.12 -2.12 3.65
CA LEU A 182 8.08 -2.66 2.77
C LEU A 182 7.06 -3.49 3.54
N GLU A 183 7.51 -4.20 4.59
CA GLU A 183 6.64 -4.95 5.49
C GLU A 183 5.61 -4.05 6.18
N ASP A 184 6.08 -2.95 6.81
CA ASP A 184 5.18 -1.99 7.48
C ASP A 184 4.20 -1.36 6.48
N ALA A 185 4.68 -1.02 5.28
CA ALA A 185 3.80 -0.49 4.25
C ALA A 185 2.70 -1.48 3.84
N ILE A 186 3.03 -2.78 3.75
CA ILE A 186 2.03 -3.83 3.45
C ILE A 186 1.06 -3.99 4.62
N ILE A 187 1.54 -4.03 5.85
CA ILE A 187 0.69 -4.09 7.04
C ILE A 187 -0.27 -2.88 7.05
N ASP A 188 0.22 -1.67 6.80
CA ASP A 188 -0.62 -0.46 6.72
C ASP A 188 -1.72 -0.58 5.65
N ILE A 189 -1.40 -1.12 4.48
CA ILE A 189 -2.37 -1.33 3.41
C ILE A 189 -3.53 -2.20 3.90
N TYR A 190 -3.22 -3.34 4.52
CA TYR A 190 -4.25 -4.28 4.96
C TYR A 190 -4.97 -3.82 6.23
N MET A 191 -4.28 -3.20 7.18
CA MET A 191 -4.92 -2.59 8.35
C MET A 191 -5.92 -1.51 7.92
N CYS A 192 -5.54 -0.61 7.01
CA CYS A 192 -6.47 0.36 6.44
C CYS A 192 -7.57 -0.30 5.59
N GLY A 193 -7.24 -1.42 4.93
CA GLY A 193 -8.18 -2.22 4.14
C GLY A 193 -9.32 -2.79 4.97
N TYR A 194 -9.03 -3.38 6.11
CA TYR A 194 -10.00 -4.01 7.01
C TYR A 194 -10.74 -3.05 7.95
N ALA A 195 -10.32 -1.79 8.05
CA ALA A 195 -10.97 -0.82 8.93
C ALA A 195 -12.45 -0.59 8.57
N LYS A 196 -13.34 -0.44 9.55
CA LYS A 196 -14.76 -0.15 9.32
C LYS A 196 -14.97 1.11 8.49
N LYS A 197 -14.21 2.16 8.79
CA LYS A 197 -14.19 3.42 8.04
C LYS A 197 -12.75 3.84 7.76
N PHE A 198 -12.54 4.49 6.64
CA PHE A 198 -11.21 4.86 6.16
C PHE A 198 -11.20 6.22 5.50
N LYS A 199 -10.29 7.10 5.92
CA LYS A 199 -9.97 8.35 5.24
C LYS A 199 -8.50 8.39 4.85
N HIS A 200 -8.20 9.00 3.74
CA HIS A 200 -6.84 9.02 3.20
C HIS A 200 -6.45 10.38 2.61
N SER A 201 -5.15 10.59 2.48
CA SER A 201 -4.60 11.70 1.70
C SER A 201 -5.02 11.60 0.25
N GLY A 202 -5.47 12.72 -0.32
CA GLY A 202 -5.80 12.82 -1.74
C GLY A 202 -4.61 12.50 -2.64
N TRP A 203 -4.86 12.15 -3.89
CA TRP A 203 -3.88 11.92 -4.96
C TRP A 203 -2.75 10.91 -4.62
N SER A 204 -2.98 9.94 -3.77
CA SER A 204 -2.03 8.91 -3.39
C SER A 204 -2.33 7.57 -4.06
N THR A 205 -1.37 7.01 -4.80
CA THR A 205 -1.51 5.66 -5.38
C THR A 205 -1.55 4.57 -4.32
N PHE A 206 -0.94 4.80 -3.17
CA PHE A 206 -1.03 3.93 -2.01
C PHE A 206 -2.47 3.90 -1.46
N SER A 207 -3.08 5.06 -1.29
CA SER A 207 -4.49 5.18 -0.91
C SER A 207 -5.43 4.55 -1.94
N GLY A 208 -5.13 4.72 -3.22
CA GLY A 208 -5.88 4.10 -4.31
C GLY A 208 -5.84 2.57 -4.26
N LEU A 209 -4.70 1.98 -3.86
CA LEU A 209 -4.56 0.55 -3.63
C LEU A 209 -5.46 0.10 -2.47
N ILE A 210 -5.40 0.79 -1.34
CA ILE A 210 -6.26 0.49 -0.17
C ILE A 210 -7.74 0.52 -0.56
N ASN A 211 -8.19 1.58 -1.24
CA ASN A 211 -9.59 1.71 -1.67
C ASN A 211 -10.04 0.59 -2.63
N ASN A 212 -9.14 0.11 -3.49
CA ASN A 212 -9.46 -1.01 -4.37
C ASN A 212 -9.57 -2.33 -3.58
N LEU A 213 -8.66 -2.57 -2.64
CA LEU A 213 -8.72 -3.74 -1.76
C LEU A 213 -10.00 -3.75 -0.91
N ARG A 214 -10.41 -2.63 -0.34
CA ARG A 214 -11.61 -2.53 0.48
C ARG A 214 -12.87 -3.02 -0.22
N LYS A 215 -12.97 -2.83 -1.54
CA LYS A 215 -14.12 -3.33 -2.33
C LYS A 215 -14.24 -4.85 -2.34
N ASN A 216 -13.17 -5.56 -1.97
CA ASN A 216 -13.12 -7.03 -1.98
C ASN A 216 -12.95 -7.62 -0.57
N LEU A 217 -12.68 -6.78 0.44
CA LEU A 217 -12.48 -7.20 1.84
C LEU A 217 -13.71 -6.94 2.71
N LEU A 218 -14.58 -6.03 2.31
CA LEU A 218 -15.82 -5.61 2.96
C LEU A 218 -17.01 -5.92 2.06
#